data_41b5e45cf29d470df215dfff1531e032
#
_entry.id   41b5e45cf29d470df215dfff1531e032
#
_cell.length_a   1.000
_cell.length_b   1.000
_cell.length_c   1.000
_cell.angle_alpha   90.00
_cell.angle_beta   90.00
_cell.angle_gamma   90.00
#
_symmetry.space_group_name_H-M   'P 1'
#
loop_
_entity.id
_entity.type
_entity.pdbx_description
1 polymer ?
#
loop_
_entity_poly.entity_id
_entity_poly.type
_entity_poly.pdbx_seq_one_letter_code
_entity_poly.pdbx_strand_id
1 'polypeptide(L)'
;MPNSNHYDIIIVGAGPAGISTALHLANLAPELVSRTLILEKARHPRPKLCGGGILPDAEVVLCQLGLDITEVPHVDVDWAHFDFDGQGMRMRGEKKGLFAFRVIRRHEFDTWLAAKARERGFIIHENTAVKSITATEAGVVLSTDQGEYHAAVVVGADGSNSVVRRAIIPHEDLHVARLLEIVTESKPEKSFHKQSDSFFDFVVIPQGIQGYVWDFPAVEKGQPVRVRGIYDSNVLSFKADVPLRFALDEELGRHGLHLSDYKLEGHPIRWFDAKSDFSAPRVLLVGDAAGVDALFGEGISIALGYGGFAAQAIQDAFTKKDFSLRGYKRSILQAELGKALRWRTWFAKFFYRLRSARFQAFVWRKMGWFIEWAVRAFFIEWTRRQEKHKRADT
;
A
#
# COMPACT_ATOMS: atom_id res chain seq x y z
N MET A 1 39.69 1.36 -11.66
CA MET A 1 38.60 0.51 -11.16
C MET A 1 37.32 0.98 -11.86
N PRO A 2 36.46 0.12 -12.39
CA PRO A 2 35.17 0.59 -12.92
C PRO A 2 34.45 1.34 -11.80
N ASN A 3 33.85 2.49 -12.13
CA ASN A 3 33.10 3.30 -11.16
C ASN A 3 32.05 2.41 -10.47
N SER A 4 32.24 2.16 -9.18
CA SER A 4 31.42 1.23 -8.38
C SER A 4 29.93 1.60 -8.25
N ASN A 5 29.51 2.77 -8.78
CA ASN A 5 28.18 3.35 -8.63
C ASN A 5 27.38 3.44 -9.94
N HIS A 6 27.75 2.67 -10.97
CA HIS A 6 27.02 2.59 -12.25
C HIS A 6 26.23 1.29 -12.35
N TYR A 7 24.93 1.41 -12.53
CA TYR A 7 24.00 0.28 -12.66
C TYR A 7 23.09 0.50 -13.87
N ASP A 8 22.50 -0.55 -14.38
CA ASP A 8 21.48 -0.41 -15.41
C ASP A 8 20.15 0.03 -14.81
N ILE A 9 19.83 -0.49 -13.63
CA ILE A 9 18.59 -0.21 -12.93
C ILE A 9 18.90 0.17 -11.48
N ILE A 10 18.30 1.26 -11.02
CA ILE A 10 18.29 1.59 -9.59
C ILE A 10 16.83 1.67 -9.12
N ILE A 11 16.50 0.88 -8.11
CA ILE A 11 15.21 0.91 -7.42
C ILE A 11 15.40 1.73 -6.14
N VAL A 12 14.68 2.83 -6.01
CA VAL A 12 14.74 3.71 -4.84
C VAL A 12 13.61 3.34 -3.87
N GLY A 13 13.97 2.67 -2.79
CA GLY A 13 13.10 2.16 -1.73
C GLY A 13 12.98 0.63 -1.73
N ALA A 14 13.28 0.02 -0.59
CA ALA A 14 13.17 -1.42 -0.33
C ALA A 14 11.88 -1.78 0.43
N GLY A 15 10.78 -1.06 0.18
CA GLY A 15 9.43 -1.43 0.60
C GLY A 15 8.77 -2.43 -0.36
N PRO A 16 7.50 -2.82 -0.10
CA PRO A 16 6.80 -3.83 -0.90
C PRO A 16 6.81 -3.57 -2.40
N ALA A 17 6.64 -2.31 -2.85
CA ALA A 17 6.64 -1.98 -4.28
C ALA A 17 8.00 -2.17 -4.94
N GLY A 18 9.08 -1.71 -4.29
CA GLY A 18 10.43 -1.83 -4.83
C GLY A 18 10.91 -3.27 -4.85
N ILE A 19 10.69 -4.01 -3.76
CA ILE A 19 11.06 -5.42 -3.69
C ILE A 19 10.20 -6.26 -4.65
N SER A 20 8.89 -6.01 -4.76
CA SER A 20 8.05 -6.69 -5.75
C SER A 20 8.55 -6.45 -7.18
N THR A 21 8.96 -5.22 -7.51
CA THR A 21 9.56 -4.91 -8.81
C THR A 21 10.82 -5.75 -9.05
N ALA A 22 11.71 -5.82 -8.06
CA ALA A 22 12.94 -6.63 -8.14
C ALA A 22 12.62 -8.11 -8.35
N LEU A 23 11.71 -8.68 -7.55
CA LEU A 23 11.35 -10.10 -7.62
C LEU A 23 10.68 -10.47 -8.94
N HIS A 24 9.78 -9.62 -9.46
CA HIS A 24 9.21 -9.80 -10.81
C HIS A 24 10.28 -9.69 -11.89
N LEU A 25 11.24 -8.77 -11.74
CA LEU A 25 12.35 -8.63 -12.68
C LEU A 25 13.22 -9.88 -12.70
N ALA A 26 13.50 -10.49 -11.55
CA ALA A 26 14.23 -11.76 -11.47
C ALA A 26 13.53 -12.89 -12.22
N ASN A 27 12.20 -12.91 -12.24
CA ASN A 27 11.44 -13.92 -12.98
C ASN A 27 11.39 -13.62 -14.50
N LEU A 28 11.34 -12.35 -14.91
CA LEU A 28 11.15 -11.94 -16.31
C LEU A 28 12.46 -11.74 -17.07
N ALA A 29 13.49 -11.21 -16.40
CA ALA A 29 14.78 -10.83 -16.99
C ALA A 29 15.92 -11.08 -15.99
N PRO A 30 16.23 -12.36 -15.68
CA PRO A 30 17.21 -12.73 -14.65
C PRO A 30 18.61 -12.16 -14.92
N GLU A 31 18.95 -11.90 -16.18
CA GLU A 31 20.22 -11.28 -16.59
C GLU A 31 20.36 -9.81 -16.09
N LEU A 32 19.27 -9.16 -15.71
CA LEU A 32 19.29 -7.81 -15.16
C LEU A 32 19.47 -7.78 -13.63
N VAL A 33 19.39 -8.92 -12.95
CA VAL A 33 19.50 -8.99 -11.48
C VAL A 33 20.82 -8.42 -10.98
N SER A 34 21.94 -8.89 -11.51
CA SER A 34 23.29 -8.44 -11.13
C SER A 34 23.61 -7.00 -11.55
N ARG A 35 22.78 -6.40 -12.39
CA ARG A 35 22.88 -5.03 -12.94
C ARG A 35 21.90 -4.07 -12.27
N THR A 36 21.17 -4.56 -11.23
CA THR A 36 20.15 -3.82 -10.49
C THR A 36 20.62 -3.56 -9.06
N LEU A 37 20.54 -2.31 -8.62
CA LEU A 37 20.77 -1.89 -7.24
C LEU A 37 19.47 -1.42 -6.61
N ILE A 38 19.25 -1.78 -5.36
CA ILE A 38 18.18 -1.24 -4.53
C ILE A 38 18.78 -0.29 -3.49
N LEU A 39 18.30 0.95 -3.44
CA LEU A 39 18.73 1.94 -2.44
C LEU A 39 17.62 2.08 -1.37
N GLU A 40 17.96 1.90 -0.10
CA GLU A 40 17.05 2.08 1.02
C GLU A 40 17.66 3.08 2.02
N LYS A 41 16.88 4.10 2.38
CA LYS A 41 17.32 5.16 3.31
C LYS A 41 17.53 4.69 4.74
N ALA A 42 16.86 3.60 5.13
CA ALA A 42 16.93 3.04 6.47
C ALA A 42 17.60 1.65 6.44
N ARG A 43 17.81 1.07 7.62
CA ARG A 43 18.25 -0.32 7.77
C ARG A 43 17.10 -1.18 8.27
N HIS A 44 16.90 -2.36 7.66
CA HIS A 44 15.94 -3.34 8.14
C HIS A 44 16.46 -4.08 9.40
N PRO A 45 15.56 -4.38 10.38
CA PRO A 45 14.15 -4.01 10.43
C PRO A 45 13.96 -2.51 10.71
N ARG A 46 13.03 -1.87 9.98
CA ARG A 46 12.73 -0.45 10.11
C ARG A 46 11.26 -0.19 10.40
N PRO A 47 10.92 0.82 11.22
CA PRO A 47 9.54 1.17 11.47
C PRO A 47 8.87 1.67 10.18
N LYS A 48 7.65 1.25 9.96
CA LYS A 48 6.75 1.76 8.92
C LYS A 48 5.33 1.67 9.44
N LEU A 49 4.71 2.80 9.59
CA LEU A 49 3.34 2.92 10.06
C LEU A 49 2.37 2.30 9.05
N CYS A 50 1.50 1.42 9.52
CA CYS A 50 0.49 0.74 8.71
C CYS A 50 -0.35 -0.19 9.59
N GLY A 51 -1.67 -0.20 9.42
CA GLY A 51 -2.56 -1.17 10.07
C GLY A 51 -2.22 -2.63 9.77
N GLY A 52 -1.40 -2.90 8.75
CA GLY A 52 -0.82 -4.22 8.48
C GLY A 52 -1.71 -5.19 7.73
N GLY A 53 -2.87 -4.77 7.22
CA GLY A 53 -3.79 -5.65 6.49
C GLY A 53 -3.21 -6.18 5.18
N ILE A 54 -3.13 -7.49 5.06
CA ILE A 54 -2.76 -8.24 3.85
C ILE A 54 -4.03 -8.82 3.26
N LEU A 55 -4.52 -8.23 2.18
CA LEU A 55 -5.69 -8.72 1.46
C LEU A 55 -5.36 -9.94 0.60
N PRO A 56 -6.36 -10.76 0.20
CA PRO A 56 -6.14 -11.92 -0.66
C PRO A 56 -5.39 -11.61 -1.97
N ASP A 57 -5.57 -10.42 -2.53
CA ASP A 57 -4.83 -9.99 -3.72
C ASP A 57 -3.31 -9.93 -3.48
N ALA A 58 -2.85 -9.52 -2.29
CA ALA A 58 -1.44 -9.52 -1.94
C ALA A 58 -0.87 -10.95 -1.89
N GLU A 59 -1.63 -11.88 -1.30
CA GLU A 59 -1.22 -13.29 -1.23
C GLU A 59 -1.09 -13.93 -2.61
N VAL A 60 -2.01 -13.62 -3.53
CA VAL A 60 -1.92 -14.10 -4.91
C VAL A 60 -0.64 -13.60 -5.58
N VAL A 61 -0.30 -12.32 -5.43
CA VAL A 61 0.95 -11.77 -6.00
C VAL A 61 2.18 -12.41 -5.36
N LEU A 62 2.21 -12.56 -4.03
CA LEU A 62 3.31 -13.23 -3.34
C LEU A 62 3.47 -14.69 -3.80
N CYS A 63 2.38 -15.43 -3.92
CA CYS A 63 2.39 -16.81 -4.43
C CYS A 63 2.93 -16.88 -5.88
N GLN A 64 2.54 -15.95 -6.76
CA GLN A 64 3.09 -15.86 -8.13
C GLN A 64 4.61 -15.59 -8.13
N LEU A 65 5.12 -14.94 -7.09
CA LEU A 65 6.55 -14.73 -6.87
C LEU A 65 7.23 -15.92 -6.18
N GLY A 66 6.51 -17.00 -5.87
CA GLY A 66 7.02 -18.16 -5.14
C GLY A 66 7.29 -17.87 -3.66
N LEU A 67 6.54 -16.95 -3.07
CA LEU A 67 6.68 -16.54 -1.67
C LEU A 67 5.45 -16.96 -0.85
N ASP A 68 5.67 -17.42 0.38
CA ASP A 68 4.64 -17.79 1.33
C ASP A 68 4.59 -16.78 2.48
N ILE A 69 3.50 -16.01 2.57
CA ILE A 69 3.29 -15.02 3.62
C ILE A 69 3.26 -15.63 5.02
N THR A 70 2.99 -16.92 5.15
CA THR A 70 2.97 -17.61 6.45
C THR A 70 4.35 -17.70 7.12
N GLU A 71 5.42 -17.41 6.39
CA GLU A 71 6.77 -17.25 6.95
C GLU A 71 6.90 -15.99 7.84
N VAL A 72 5.96 -15.03 7.72
CA VAL A 72 5.95 -13.79 8.50
C VAL A 72 4.98 -13.94 9.68
N PRO A 73 5.33 -13.50 10.91
CA PRO A 73 4.39 -13.44 12.02
C PRO A 73 3.13 -12.66 11.63
N HIS A 74 1.96 -13.28 11.83
CA HIS A 74 0.67 -12.72 11.40
C HIS A 74 -0.46 -13.16 12.32
N VAL A 75 -1.60 -12.48 12.18
CA VAL A 75 -2.88 -12.91 12.73
C VAL A 75 -3.86 -13.10 11.58
N ASP A 76 -4.45 -14.29 11.50
CA ASP A 76 -5.56 -14.55 10.60
C ASP A 76 -6.84 -13.91 11.17
N VAL A 77 -7.42 -12.98 10.45
CA VAL A 77 -8.66 -12.30 10.85
C VAL A 77 -9.86 -13.15 10.46
N ASP A 78 -10.60 -13.64 11.43
CA ASP A 78 -11.79 -14.45 11.19
C ASP A 78 -12.90 -13.63 10.52
N TRP A 79 -13.21 -12.46 11.10
CA TRP A 79 -14.23 -11.55 10.62
C TRP A 79 -13.73 -10.12 10.53
N ALA A 80 -13.99 -9.49 9.40
CA ALA A 80 -13.87 -8.04 9.23
C ALA A 80 -15.25 -7.40 9.46
N HIS A 81 -15.36 -6.59 10.51
CA HIS A 81 -16.56 -5.85 10.84
C HIS A 81 -16.51 -4.48 10.18
N PHE A 82 -17.59 -4.09 9.52
CA PHE A 82 -17.78 -2.78 8.90
C PHE A 82 -18.98 -2.14 9.57
N ASP A 83 -18.71 -1.24 10.49
CA ASP A 83 -19.68 -0.73 11.43
C ASP A 83 -19.96 0.77 11.24
N PHE A 84 -21.07 1.19 11.74
CA PHE A 84 -21.36 2.57 12.09
C PHE A 84 -21.84 2.60 13.55
N ASP A 85 -21.02 3.19 14.41
CA ASP A 85 -21.24 3.24 15.86
C ASP A 85 -21.37 1.83 16.46
N GLY A 86 -20.37 0.97 16.18
CA GLY A 86 -20.27 -0.39 16.71
C GLY A 86 -21.32 -1.38 16.20
N GLN A 87 -22.11 -1.04 15.20
CA GLN A 87 -23.13 -1.92 14.60
C GLN A 87 -23.08 -1.88 13.08
N GLY A 88 -23.03 -3.05 12.46
CA GLY A 88 -22.98 -3.09 11.00
C GLY A 88 -22.98 -4.50 10.43
N MET A 89 -22.24 -4.67 9.38
CA MET A 89 -22.08 -5.94 8.68
C MET A 89 -20.71 -6.55 8.99
N ARG A 90 -20.59 -7.84 8.75
CA ARG A 90 -19.31 -8.56 8.85
C ARG A 90 -19.03 -9.37 7.60
N MET A 91 -17.78 -9.40 7.21
CA MET A 91 -17.30 -10.19 6.08
C MET A 91 -16.25 -11.19 6.53
N ARG A 92 -16.19 -12.32 5.84
CA ARG A 92 -15.10 -13.30 5.95
C ARG A 92 -14.66 -13.77 4.56
N GLY A 93 -13.64 -14.62 4.49
CA GLY A 93 -13.21 -15.23 3.24
C GLY A 93 -14.32 -15.99 2.52
N GLU A 94 -14.25 -16.07 1.19
CA GLU A 94 -15.30 -16.68 0.33
C GLU A 94 -15.63 -18.12 0.66
N LYS A 95 -14.63 -18.89 1.13
CA LYS A 95 -14.81 -20.32 1.43
C LYS A 95 -14.95 -20.52 2.93
N LYS A 96 -15.83 -21.46 3.32
CA LYS A 96 -15.98 -21.87 4.72
C LYS A 96 -14.60 -22.29 5.28
N GLY A 97 -14.17 -21.65 6.36
CA GLY A 97 -12.86 -21.89 6.98
C GLY A 97 -11.74 -20.94 6.55
N LEU A 98 -11.97 -20.04 5.56
CA LEU A 98 -11.02 -18.99 5.23
C LEU A 98 -11.23 -17.75 6.12
N PHE A 99 -10.12 -17.13 6.49
CA PHE A 99 -10.09 -15.82 7.15
C PHE A 99 -10.42 -14.70 6.16
N ALA A 100 -10.80 -13.52 6.69
CA ALA A 100 -11.12 -12.34 5.87
C ALA A 100 -9.86 -11.75 5.23
N PHE A 101 -8.81 -11.56 6.02
CA PHE A 101 -7.48 -11.09 5.62
C PHE A 101 -6.49 -11.39 6.75
N ARG A 102 -5.19 -11.16 6.49
CA ARG A 102 -4.13 -11.27 7.51
C ARG A 102 -3.68 -9.92 8.00
N VAL A 103 -3.21 -9.87 9.24
CA VAL A 103 -2.56 -8.68 9.78
C VAL A 103 -1.11 -9.02 10.15
N ILE A 104 -0.18 -8.25 9.63
CA ILE A 104 1.26 -8.37 9.86
C ILE A 104 1.81 -7.08 10.48
N ARG A 105 3.03 -7.14 11.00
CA ARG A 105 3.79 -5.93 11.32
C ARG A 105 4.76 -5.61 10.19
N ARG A 106 4.72 -4.38 9.72
CA ARG A 106 5.49 -3.95 8.54
C ARG A 106 6.99 -4.06 8.67
N HIS A 107 7.54 -3.87 9.88
CA HIS A 107 8.99 -4.04 10.09
C HIS A 107 9.45 -5.48 9.87
N GLU A 108 8.62 -6.48 10.21
CA GLU A 108 8.88 -7.88 9.97
C GLU A 108 8.67 -8.24 8.49
N PHE A 109 7.54 -7.82 7.92
CA PHE A 109 7.21 -8.09 6.52
C PHE A 109 8.21 -7.46 5.54
N ASP A 110 8.57 -6.18 5.74
CA ASP A 110 9.52 -5.49 4.86
C ASP A 110 10.92 -6.12 4.97
N THR A 111 11.33 -6.55 6.17
CA THR A 111 12.60 -7.27 6.38
C THR A 111 12.61 -8.62 5.67
N TRP A 112 11.52 -9.38 5.78
CA TRP A 112 11.37 -10.65 5.08
C TRP A 112 11.43 -10.47 3.56
N LEU A 113 10.68 -9.51 3.00
CA LEU A 113 10.75 -9.20 1.57
C LEU A 113 12.16 -8.82 1.12
N ALA A 114 12.87 -7.99 1.89
CA ALA A 114 14.25 -7.60 1.58
C ALA A 114 15.21 -8.81 1.61
N ALA A 115 15.01 -9.75 2.55
CA ALA A 115 15.76 -11.01 2.59
C ALA A 115 15.49 -11.84 1.32
N LYS A 116 14.22 -11.99 0.90
CA LYS A 116 13.86 -12.72 -0.33
C LYS A 116 14.48 -12.10 -1.61
N ALA A 117 14.61 -10.77 -1.65
CA ALA A 117 15.34 -10.12 -2.76
C ALA A 117 16.85 -10.44 -2.73
N ARG A 118 17.47 -10.41 -1.54
CA ARG A 118 18.89 -10.79 -1.39
C ARG A 118 19.13 -12.25 -1.77
N GLU A 119 18.25 -13.17 -1.38
CA GLU A 119 18.29 -14.59 -1.75
C GLU A 119 18.25 -14.79 -3.28
N ARG A 120 17.61 -13.88 -4.02
CA ARG A 120 17.59 -13.87 -5.49
C ARG A 120 18.72 -13.08 -6.15
N GLY A 121 19.73 -12.66 -5.37
CA GLY A 121 20.95 -12.03 -5.87
C GLY A 121 20.90 -10.51 -5.99
N PHE A 122 19.85 -9.84 -5.52
CA PHE A 122 19.81 -8.39 -5.52
C PHE A 122 20.69 -7.78 -4.42
N ILE A 123 21.41 -6.71 -4.79
CA ILE A 123 22.17 -5.90 -3.85
C ILE A 123 21.25 -4.81 -3.29
N ILE A 124 21.20 -4.68 -1.98
CA ILE A 124 20.46 -3.63 -1.28
C ILE A 124 21.44 -2.79 -0.47
N HIS A 125 21.65 -1.54 -0.86
CA HIS A 125 22.40 -0.57 -0.08
C HIS A 125 21.43 0.12 0.90
N GLU A 126 21.53 -0.28 2.15
CA GLU A 126 20.81 0.34 3.27
C GLU A 126 21.54 1.60 3.76
N ASN A 127 20.86 2.45 4.54
CA ASN A 127 21.38 3.74 5.01
C ASN A 127 21.85 4.64 3.85
N THR A 128 21.17 4.56 2.71
CA THR A 128 21.50 5.34 1.52
C THR A 128 20.26 6.11 1.06
N ALA A 129 20.17 7.36 1.47
CA ALA A 129 19.02 8.22 1.18
C ALA A 129 19.23 9.01 -0.10
N VAL A 130 18.37 8.79 -1.11
CA VAL A 130 18.33 9.60 -2.32
C VAL A 130 17.79 11.00 -1.98
N LYS A 131 18.54 12.04 -2.35
CA LYS A 131 18.21 13.45 -2.12
C LYS A 131 17.61 14.11 -3.37
N SER A 132 18.13 13.77 -4.53
CA SER A 132 17.63 14.26 -5.82
C SER A 132 17.94 13.26 -6.93
N ILE A 133 17.19 13.38 -8.03
CA ILE A 133 17.49 12.70 -9.28
C ILE A 133 17.46 13.70 -10.43
N THR A 134 18.27 13.45 -11.44
CA THR A 134 18.29 14.21 -12.71
C THR A 134 18.29 13.22 -13.85
N ALA A 135 17.21 13.20 -14.63
CA ALA A 135 17.11 12.37 -15.83
C ALA A 135 17.58 13.15 -17.05
N THR A 136 18.43 12.52 -17.88
CA THR A 136 18.96 13.04 -19.13
C THR A 136 18.76 12.01 -20.25
N GLU A 137 19.10 12.37 -21.50
CA GLU A 137 19.08 11.40 -22.61
C GLU A 137 20.07 10.25 -22.41
N ALA A 138 21.20 10.50 -21.73
CA ALA A 138 22.24 9.50 -21.48
C ALA A 138 21.90 8.54 -20.34
N GLY A 139 21.14 8.98 -19.33
CA GLY A 139 20.81 8.19 -18.14
C GLY A 139 20.22 9.04 -17.02
N VAL A 140 20.17 8.48 -15.83
CA VAL A 140 19.70 9.14 -14.61
C VAL A 140 20.82 9.21 -13.60
N VAL A 141 21.05 10.39 -13.06
CA VAL A 141 21.99 10.64 -11.97
C VAL A 141 21.20 10.77 -10.67
N LEU A 142 21.59 10.03 -9.63
CA LEU A 142 21.00 10.09 -8.30
C LEU A 142 22.03 10.64 -7.31
N SER A 143 21.72 11.76 -6.67
CA SER A 143 22.51 12.26 -5.55
C SER A 143 21.97 11.66 -4.25
N THR A 144 22.87 11.10 -3.44
CA THR A 144 22.54 10.48 -2.15
C THR A 144 23.40 11.08 -1.03
N ASP A 145 23.14 10.69 0.21
CA ASP A 145 24.01 11.01 1.35
C ASP A 145 25.31 10.20 1.39
N GLN A 146 25.45 9.18 0.51
CA GLN A 146 26.63 8.31 0.38
C GLN A 146 27.40 8.56 -0.94
N GLY A 147 27.04 9.61 -1.69
CA GLY A 147 27.65 9.92 -2.97
C GLY A 147 26.67 9.84 -4.14
N GLU A 148 27.22 9.85 -5.34
CA GLU A 148 26.46 9.88 -6.59
C GLU A 148 26.38 8.48 -7.20
N TYR A 149 25.21 8.13 -7.74
CA TYR A 149 24.91 6.90 -8.47
C TYR A 149 24.36 7.22 -9.85
N HIS A 150 24.60 6.31 -10.80
CA HIS A 150 24.16 6.45 -12.20
C HIS A 150 23.35 5.23 -12.62
N ALA A 151 22.26 5.45 -13.37
CA ALA A 151 21.44 4.36 -13.88
C ALA A 151 20.93 4.63 -15.30
N ALA A 152 20.67 3.58 -16.07
CA ALA A 152 19.94 3.71 -17.33
C ALA A 152 18.43 3.90 -17.06
N VAL A 153 17.89 3.26 -16.01
CA VAL A 153 16.48 3.37 -15.57
C VAL A 153 16.40 3.48 -14.05
N VAL A 154 15.50 4.34 -13.56
CA VAL A 154 15.20 4.49 -12.13
C VAL A 154 13.75 4.13 -11.84
N VAL A 155 13.54 3.35 -10.77
CA VAL A 155 12.22 3.02 -10.22
C VAL A 155 12.02 3.79 -8.91
N GLY A 156 11.06 4.71 -8.88
CA GLY A 156 10.66 5.42 -7.66
C GLY A 156 9.68 4.57 -6.85
N ALA A 157 10.19 3.92 -5.80
CA ALA A 157 9.45 3.12 -4.82
C ALA A 157 9.59 3.70 -3.41
N ASP A 158 9.86 5.00 -3.31
CA ASP A 158 10.27 5.72 -2.11
C ASP A 158 9.08 6.30 -1.31
N GLY A 159 7.87 5.80 -1.59
CA GLY A 159 6.68 6.02 -0.78
C GLY A 159 6.00 7.38 -1.03
N SER A 160 5.09 7.75 -0.13
CA SER A 160 4.20 8.91 -0.30
C SER A 160 4.93 10.25 -0.44
N ASN A 161 6.11 10.38 0.20
CA ASN A 161 6.97 11.57 0.13
C ASN A 161 8.07 11.43 -0.92
N SER A 162 7.80 10.74 -2.01
CA SER A 162 8.75 10.37 -3.05
C SER A 162 9.58 11.56 -3.57
N VAL A 163 10.89 11.44 -3.47
CA VAL A 163 11.86 12.35 -4.09
C VAL A 163 11.86 12.15 -5.60
N VAL A 164 11.79 10.87 -6.04
CA VAL A 164 11.76 10.50 -7.45
C VAL A 164 10.54 11.10 -8.14
N ARG A 165 9.35 11.00 -7.52
CA ARG A 165 8.13 11.61 -8.06
C ARG A 165 8.25 13.11 -8.22
N ARG A 166 8.69 13.82 -7.18
CA ARG A 166 8.85 15.30 -7.25
C ARG A 166 9.78 15.77 -8.35
N ALA A 167 10.77 14.97 -8.70
CA ALA A 167 11.69 15.30 -9.78
C ALA A 167 11.06 15.22 -11.18
N ILE A 168 10.08 14.30 -11.37
CA ILE A 168 9.46 14.11 -12.69
C ILE A 168 8.07 14.76 -12.80
N ILE A 169 7.43 15.11 -11.67
CA ILE A 169 6.12 15.76 -11.60
C ILE A 169 6.20 16.93 -10.59
N PRO A 170 6.87 18.05 -10.95
CA PRO A 170 7.16 19.12 -9.98
C PRO A 170 5.94 19.95 -9.58
N HIS A 171 4.88 19.98 -10.40
CA HIS A 171 3.69 20.84 -10.20
C HIS A 171 2.42 19.98 -10.12
N GLU A 172 2.30 19.19 -9.08
CA GLU A 172 1.14 18.34 -8.89
C GLU A 172 0.35 18.74 -7.64
N ASP A 173 -0.98 18.70 -7.75
CA ASP A 173 -1.86 18.77 -6.59
C ASP A 173 -1.59 17.59 -5.66
N LEU A 174 -1.48 17.90 -4.36
CA LEU A 174 -1.18 16.88 -3.36
C LEU A 174 -2.41 16.02 -3.09
N HIS A 175 -2.44 14.84 -3.69
CA HIS A 175 -3.43 13.80 -3.42
C HIS A 175 -2.98 12.94 -2.23
N VAL A 176 -3.13 13.47 -1.00
CA VAL A 176 -2.58 12.86 0.20
C VAL A 176 -3.65 12.66 1.25
N ALA A 177 -3.88 11.40 1.58
CA ALA A 177 -4.62 10.97 2.77
C ALA A 177 -3.72 11.06 4.00
N ARG A 178 -4.34 11.09 5.17
CA ARG A 178 -3.67 11.13 6.47
C ARG A 178 -4.13 9.96 7.32
N LEU A 179 -3.22 9.37 8.06
CA LEU A 179 -3.57 8.41 9.09
C LEU A 179 -2.81 8.72 10.39
N LEU A 180 -3.45 8.38 11.50
CA LEU A 180 -2.86 8.35 12.83
C LEU A 180 -3.05 6.96 13.41
N GLU A 181 -2.05 6.45 14.11
CA GLU A 181 -2.01 5.09 14.63
C GLU A 181 -1.36 5.04 16.00
N ILE A 182 -1.87 4.14 16.83
CA ILE A 182 -1.25 3.69 18.07
C ILE A 182 -1.24 2.16 18.11
N VAL A 183 -0.35 1.61 18.91
CA VAL A 183 -0.34 0.18 19.25
C VAL A 183 -0.66 0.05 20.74
N THR A 184 -1.63 -0.80 21.05
CA THR A 184 -2.09 -1.04 22.41
C THR A 184 -1.95 -2.52 22.77
N GLU A 185 -1.92 -2.83 24.06
CA GLU A 185 -2.02 -4.21 24.52
C GLU A 185 -3.35 -4.83 24.10
N SER A 186 -3.33 -6.11 23.76
CA SER A 186 -4.55 -6.88 23.54
C SER A 186 -5.05 -7.39 24.89
N LYS A 187 -6.07 -6.72 25.44
CA LYS A 187 -6.74 -7.20 26.65
C LYS A 187 -7.90 -8.11 26.26
N PRO A 188 -8.19 -9.18 27.02
CA PRO A 188 -9.41 -9.95 26.80
C PRO A 188 -10.62 -9.05 27.08
N GLU A 189 -11.27 -8.60 26.03
CA GLU A 189 -12.50 -7.82 26.15
C GLU A 189 -13.64 -8.77 26.55
N LYS A 190 -14.54 -8.30 27.41
CA LYS A 190 -15.79 -9.00 27.77
C LYS A 190 -16.81 -9.00 26.62
N SER A 191 -16.40 -8.65 25.38
CA SER A 191 -17.25 -8.51 24.23
C SER A 191 -17.49 -9.85 23.53
N PHE A 192 -18.60 -9.95 22.80
CA PHE A 192 -18.99 -11.12 22.00
C PHE A 192 -18.06 -11.38 20.79
N HIS A 193 -17.02 -10.55 20.59
CA HIS A 193 -16.12 -10.61 19.47
C HIS A 193 -14.88 -11.42 19.81
N LYS A 194 -14.38 -12.19 18.83
CA LYS A 194 -13.15 -12.93 18.99
C LYS A 194 -11.95 -11.98 18.97
N GLN A 195 -10.89 -12.36 19.67
CA GLN A 195 -9.64 -11.59 19.69
C GLN A 195 -9.00 -11.44 18.28
N SER A 196 -9.35 -12.34 17.34
CA SER A 196 -8.95 -12.33 15.95
C SER A 196 -9.83 -11.45 15.03
N ASP A 197 -10.88 -10.81 15.53
CA ASP A 197 -11.76 -9.97 14.72
C ASP A 197 -11.13 -8.58 14.47
N SER A 198 -11.37 -8.03 13.29
CA SER A 198 -10.97 -6.68 12.89
C SER A 198 -12.17 -5.78 12.71
N PHE A 199 -12.01 -4.49 13.02
CA PHE A 199 -13.09 -3.51 12.98
C PHE A 199 -12.71 -2.32 12.11
N PHE A 200 -13.67 -1.87 11.31
CA PHE A 200 -13.67 -0.64 10.53
C PHE A 200 -14.95 0.11 10.91
N ASP A 201 -14.86 1.16 11.73
CA ASP A 201 -16.03 1.96 12.11
C ASP A 201 -16.04 3.31 11.40
N PHE A 202 -17.13 3.58 10.68
CA PHE A 202 -17.33 4.77 9.87
C PHE A 202 -18.02 5.90 10.63
N VAL A 203 -18.08 5.81 11.95
CA VAL A 203 -18.73 6.76 12.85
C VAL A 203 -18.23 8.20 12.70
N VAL A 204 -17.02 8.37 12.19
CA VAL A 204 -16.36 9.67 12.00
C VAL A 204 -16.77 10.44 10.74
N ILE A 205 -17.48 9.80 9.80
CA ILE A 205 -17.93 10.46 8.55
C ILE A 205 -18.84 11.67 8.79
N PRO A 206 -19.83 11.64 9.71
CA PRO A 206 -20.65 12.81 10.00
C PRO A 206 -19.85 14.02 10.49
N GLN A 207 -18.70 13.80 11.13
CA GLN A 207 -17.77 14.85 11.58
C GLN A 207 -16.91 15.42 10.43
N GLY A 208 -17.15 14.97 9.18
CA GLY A 208 -16.41 15.41 8.00
C GLY A 208 -15.07 14.72 7.79
N ILE A 209 -14.75 13.69 8.57
CA ILE A 209 -13.58 12.85 8.33
C ILE A 209 -13.94 11.88 7.20
N GLN A 210 -13.13 11.89 6.15
CA GLN A 210 -13.39 11.14 4.92
C GLN A 210 -12.76 9.74 5.03
N GLY A 211 -13.23 8.96 6.01
CA GLY A 211 -12.60 7.68 6.34
C GLY A 211 -13.29 6.95 7.48
N TYR A 212 -12.49 6.28 8.29
CA TYR A 212 -12.93 5.39 9.34
C TYR A 212 -11.89 5.29 10.46
N VAL A 213 -12.29 4.76 11.60
CA VAL A 213 -11.39 4.26 12.62
C VAL A 213 -11.22 2.75 12.44
N TRP A 214 -10.03 2.24 12.75
CA TRP A 214 -9.78 0.80 12.69
C TRP A 214 -9.24 0.27 14.01
N ASP A 215 -9.49 -1.01 14.24
CA ASP A 215 -8.95 -1.79 15.34
C ASP A 215 -8.62 -3.21 14.84
N PHE A 216 -7.33 -3.50 14.64
CA PHE A 216 -6.86 -4.76 14.08
C PHE A 216 -6.03 -5.53 15.08
N PRO A 217 -6.21 -6.88 15.17
CA PRO A 217 -5.35 -7.73 15.94
C PRO A 217 -3.99 -7.87 15.25
N ALA A 218 -2.92 -7.85 16.03
CA ALA A 218 -1.58 -8.12 15.51
C ALA A 218 -0.74 -8.86 16.55
N VAL A 219 0.42 -9.32 16.12
CA VAL A 219 1.47 -9.86 17.00
C VAL A 219 2.68 -8.98 16.88
N GLU A 220 3.26 -8.58 18.00
CA GLU A 220 4.52 -7.85 18.05
C GLU A 220 5.46 -8.49 19.07
N LYS A 221 6.64 -8.93 18.62
CA LYS A 221 7.62 -9.66 19.45
C LYS A 221 7.00 -10.87 20.17
N GLY A 222 6.11 -11.60 19.49
CA GLY A 222 5.41 -12.77 20.03
C GLY A 222 4.27 -12.47 21.00
N GLN A 223 3.95 -11.20 21.25
CA GLN A 223 2.86 -10.78 22.13
C GLN A 223 1.67 -10.28 21.32
N PRO A 224 0.43 -10.63 21.71
CA PRO A 224 -0.77 -10.12 21.08
C PRO A 224 -0.95 -8.63 21.38
N VAL A 225 -1.15 -7.84 20.33
CA VAL A 225 -1.40 -6.39 20.39
C VAL A 225 -2.61 -6.02 19.53
N ARG A 226 -3.10 -4.78 19.69
CA ARG A 226 -4.09 -4.18 18.81
C ARG A 226 -3.48 -2.96 18.14
N VAL A 227 -3.61 -2.87 16.83
CA VAL A 227 -3.22 -1.70 16.03
C VAL A 227 -4.48 -0.89 15.78
N ARG A 228 -4.55 0.29 16.41
CA ARG A 228 -5.72 1.17 16.36
C ARG A 228 -5.35 2.48 15.72
N GLY A 229 -6.28 3.02 14.94
CA GLY A 229 -6.01 4.31 14.32
C GLY A 229 -7.21 4.88 13.57
N ILE A 230 -6.95 5.99 12.90
CA ILE A 230 -7.93 6.73 12.12
C ILE A 230 -7.35 7.09 10.76
N TYR A 231 -8.13 6.85 9.72
CA TYR A 231 -7.83 7.18 8.34
C TYR A 231 -8.71 8.33 7.87
N ASP A 232 -8.11 9.31 7.18
CA ASP A 232 -8.80 10.39 6.48
C ASP A 232 -8.25 10.51 5.07
N SER A 233 -9.05 10.08 4.11
CA SER A 233 -8.72 10.08 2.68
C SER A 233 -8.41 11.48 2.15
N ASN A 234 -9.06 12.52 2.70
CA ASN A 234 -8.94 13.89 2.22
C ASN A 234 -9.16 14.02 0.69
N VAL A 235 -10.06 13.18 0.15
CA VAL A 235 -10.33 13.07 -1.29
C VAL A 235 -11.27 14.17 -1.81
N LEU A 236 -11.97 14.84 -0.89
CA LEU A 236 -12.85 15.99 -1.13
C LEU A 236 -12.26 17.25 -0.49
N SER A 237 -12.56 18.40 -1.05
CA SER A 237 -11.97 19.68 -0.64
C SER A 237 -12.48 20.25 0.69
N PHE A 238 -13.58 19.73 1.26
CA PHE A 238 -14.04 20.17 2.56
C PHE A 238 -13.16 19.66 3.70
N LYS A 239 -13.05 20.44 4.77
CA LYS A 239 -12.30 20.08 5.96
C LYS A 239 -13.21 19.33 6.94
N ALA A 240 -12.60 18.47 7.76
CA ALA A 240 -13.26 17.87 8.90
C ALA A 240 -13.63 18.94 9.95
N ASP A 241 -14.75 18.73 10.64
CA ASP A 241 -15.27 19.63 11.67
C ASP A 241 -14.42 19.56 12.95
N VAL A 242 -13.72 18.43 13.14
CA VAL A 242 -12.84 18.16 14.29
C VAL A 242 -11.44 17.71 13.82
N PRO A 243 -10.37 18.03 14.56
CA PRO A 243 -9.07 17.50 14.29
C PRO A 243 -9.02 15.96 14.40
N LEU A 244 -8.30 15.29 13.51
CA LEU A 244 -8.21 13.83 13.43
C LEU A 244 -7.77 13.19 14.77
N ARG A 245 -6.88 13.86 15.50
CA ARG A 245 -6.42 13.43 16.82
C ARG A 245 -7.55 13.35 17.84
N PHE A 246 -8.44 14.34 17.87
CA PHE A 246 -9.56 14.36 18.82
C PHE A 246 -10.58 13.28 18.50
N ALA A 247 -10.89 13.07 17.23
CA ALA A 247 -11.78 11.99 16.83
C ALA A 247 -11.22 10.61 17.20
N LEU A 248 -9.92 10.40 17.07
CA LEU A 248 -9.28 9.16 17.51
C LEU A 248 -9.33 9.00 19.03
N ASP A 249 -9.08 10.05 19.81
CA ASP A 249 -9.12 9.98 21.28
C ASP A 249 -10.54 9.71 21.80
N GLU A 250 -11.55 10.31 21.17
CA GLU A 250 -12.96 10.02 21.47
C GLU A 250 -13.30 8.54 21.26
N GLU A 251 -12.85 7.96 20.13
CA GLU A 251 -13.09 6.54 19.84
C GLU A 251 -12.32 5.63 20.81
N LEU A 252 -11.08 5.97 21.15
CA LEU A 252 -10.31 5.22 22.15
C LEU A 252 -10.96 5.27 23.53
N GLY A 253 -11.57 6.40 23.89
CA GLY A 253 -12.34 6.57 25.14
C GLY A 253 -13.48 5.57 25.30
N ARG A 254 -14.13 5.15 24.19
CA ARG A 254 -15.16 4.09 24.19
C ARG A 254 -14.62 2.72 24.63
N HIS A 255 -13.34 2.51 24.48
CA HIS A 255 -12.63 1.29 24.93
C HIS A 255 -11.90 1.49 26.28
N GLY A 256 -12.13 2.62 26.95
CA GLY A 256 -11.45 2.96 28.21
C GLY A 256 -9.95 3.23 28.03
N LEU A 257 -9.55 3.68 26.86
CA LEU A 257 -8.17 4.04 26.51
C LEU A 257 -8.05 5.55 26.31
N HIS A 258 -6.88 6.13 26.59
CA HIS A 258 -6.60 7.52 26.37
C HIS A 258 -5.38 7.69 25.47
N LEU A 259 -5.49 8.53 24.45
CA LEU A 259 -4.41 8.75 23.49
C LEU A 259 -3.11 9.24 24.13
N SER A 260 -3.21 9.94 25.28
CA SER A 260 -2.04 10.38 26.05
C SER A 260 -1.14 9.27 26.56
N ASP A 261 -1.66 8.05 26.70
CA ASP A 261 -0.96 6.91 27.27
C ASP A 261 -0.13 6.15 26.23
N TYR A 262 -0.25 6.53 24.96
CA TYR A 262 0.36 5.81 23.84
C TYR A 262 1.17 6.75 22.93
N LYS A 263 2.17 6.17 22.26
CA LYS A 263 2.90 6.87 21.22
C LYS A 263 2.04 7.01 19.96
N LEU A 264 1.57 8.24 19.71
CA LEU A 264 0.85 8.56 18.48
C LEU A 264 1.84 8.72 17.32
N GLU A 265 1.62 8.02 16.25
CA GLU A 265 2.38 8.15 15.01
C GLU A 265 1.44 8.54 13.85
N GLY A 266 1.95 9.29 12.87
CA GLY A 266 1.20 9.71 11.70
C GLY A 266 1.95 9.45 10.41
N HIS A 267 1.21 9.13 9.35
CA HIS A 267 1.80 8.88 8.03
C HIS A 267 0.90 9.40 6.92
N PRO A 268 1.46 10.08 5.90
CA PRO A 268 0.73 10.40 4.69
C PRO A 268 0.63 9.18 3.77
N ILE A 269 -0.51 9.03 3.09
CA ILE A 269 -0.70 8.06 2.01
C ILE A 269 -1.07 8.83 0.75
N ARG A 270 -0.28 8.67 -0.32
CA ARG A 270 -0.65 9.23 -1.61
C ARG A 270 -1.66 8.30 -2.26
N TRP A 271 -2.84 8.83 -2.60
CA TRP A 271 -3.82 8.07 -3.33
C TRP A 271 -3.73 8.27 -4.85
N PHE A 272 -4.25 7.29 -5.57
CA PHE A 272 -4.18 7.16 -7.01
C PHE A 272 -5.03 8.21 -7.73
N ASP A 273 -4.42 8.88 -8.71
CA ASP A 273 -5.14 9.68 -9.71
C ASP A 273 -4.77 9.21 -11.11
N ALA A 274 -5.77 8.74 -11.86
CA ALA A 274 -5.59 8.29 -13.25
C ALA A 274 -5.08 9.39 -14.21
N LYS A 275 -5.23 10.67 -13.84
CA LYS A 275 -4.75 11.81 -14.61
C LYS A 275 -3.26 12.06 -14.41
N SER A 276 -2.72 11.71 -13.23
CA SER A 276 -1.30 11.88 -12.91
C SER A 276 -0.40 11.08 -13.86
N ASP A 277 0.84 11.49 -13.96
CA ASP A 277 1.86 10.73 -14.65
C ASP A 277 2.47 9.68 -13.72
N PHE A 278 2.76 8.50 -14.27
CA PHE A 278 3.40 7.39 -13.56
C PHE A 278 4.82 7.12 -14.04
N SER A 279 5.25 7.83 -15.09
CA SER A 279 6.60 7.70 -15.66
C SER A 279 7.00 8.95 -16.43
N ALA A 280 8.31 9.15 -16.54
CA ALA A 280 8.98 10.01 -17.49
C ALA A 280 10.06 9.19 -18.21
N PRO A 281 10.72 9.70 -19.26
CA PRO A 281 11.83 8.98 -19.87
C PRO A 281 12.83 8.51 -18.81
N ARG A 282 13.16 7.21 -18.81
CA ARG A 282 14.08 6.53 -17.88
C ARG A 282 13.63 6.44 -16.41
N VAL A 283 12.45 6.96 -16.05
CA VAL A 283 11.97 6.95 -14.67
C VAL A 283 10.53 6.45 -14.62
N LEU A 284 10.25 5.50 -13.73
CA LEU A 284 8.89 5.04 -13.44
C LEU A 284 8.60 5.03 -11.94
N LEU A 285 7.33 5.12 -11.57
CA LEU A 285 6.86 5.18 -10.19
C LEU A 285 6.02 3.94 -9.86
N VAL A 286 6.18 3.43 -8.63
CA VAL A 286 5.43 2.28 -8.11
C VAL A 286 4.96 2.53 -6.67
N GLY A 287 3.94 1.78 -6.24
CA GLY A 287 3.40 1.88 -4.89
C GLY A 287 2.89 3.27 -4.54
N ASP A 288 3.11 3.72 -3.31
CA ASP A 288 2.64 5.05 -2.85
C ASP A 288 3.23 6.20 -3.68
N ALA A 289 4.41 6.03 -4.29
CA ALA A 289 4.97 7.04 -5.18
C ALA A 289 4.13 7.21 -6.45
N ALA A 290 3.48 6.15 -6.94
CA ALA A 290 2.51 6.19 -8.04
C ALA A 290 1.10 6.54 -7.56
N GLY A 291 0.76 6.20 -6.33
CA GLY A 291 -0.54 6.35 -5.70
C GLY A 291 -1.27 5.02 -5.48
N VAL A 292 -1.92 4.90 -4.33
CA VAL A 292 -2.63 3.69 -3.89
C VAL A 292 -4.10 3.98 -3.59
N ASP A 293 -4.78 3.15 -2.83
CA ASP A 293 -6.21 3.24 -2.58
C ASP A 293 -6.65 4.49 -1.82
N ALA A 294 -7.58 5.24 -2.40
CA ALA A 294 -8.20 6.42 -1.77
C ALA A 294 -9.34 6.07 -0.80
N LEU A 295 -9.93 4.86 -0.91
CA LEU A 295 -11.14 4.51 -0.15
C LEU A 295 -10.79 3.97 1.24
N PHE A 296 -9.92 2.98 1.31
CA PHE A 296 -9.51 2.33 2.56
C PHE A 296 -8.05 2.59 2.94
N GLY A 297 -7.28 3.29 2.10
CA GLY A 297 -5.84 3.46 2.31
C GLY A 297 -5.06 2.15 2.15
N GLU A 298 -5.65 1.14 1.50
CA GLU A 298 -4.98 -0.13 1.24
C GLU A 298 -3.84 0.09 0.25
N GLY A 299 -2.62 -0.23 0.69
CA GLY A 299 -1.42 0.03 -0.09
C GLY A 299 -0.58 -1.20 -0.39
N ILE A 300 -0.67 -2.28 0.40
CA ILE A 300 0.29 -3.39 0.29
C ILE A 300 0.02 -4.21 -0.97
N SER A 301 -1.23 -4.67 -1.23
CA SER A 301 -1.53 -5.46 -2.43
C SER A 301 -1.32 -4.64 -3.70
N ILE A 302 -1.67 -3.36 -3.64
CA ILE A 302 -1.47 -2.42 -4.75
C ILE A 302 0.02 -2.23 -5.04
N ALA A 303 0.83 -2.02 -3.99
CA ALA A 303 2.28 -1.86 -4.10
C ALA A 303 2.94 -3.11 -4.71
N LEU A 304 2.53 -4.30 -4.26
CA LEU A 304 2.99 -5.57 -4.82
C LEU A 304 2.57 -5.71 -6.30
N GLY A 305 1.34 -5.33 -6.62
CA GLY A 305 0.81 -5.40 -7.99
C GLY A 305 1.53 -4.50 -8.98
N TYR A 306 1.94 -3.30 -8.58
CA TYR A 306 2.75 -2.41 -9.43
C TYR A 306 4.05 -3.05 -9.89
N GLY A 307 4.65 -3.91 -9.06
CA GLY A 307 5.94 -4.53 -9.35
C GLY A 307 5.98 -5.30 -10.67
N GLY A 308 4.92 -6.04 -10.99
CA GLY A 308 4.83 -6.78 -12.25
C GLY A 308 4.80 -5.87 -13.48
N PHE A 309 4.04 -4.76 -13.41
CA PHE A 309 4.01 -3.78 -14.51
C PHE A 309 5.34 -3.07 -14.71
N ALA A 310 5.99 -2.72 -13.60
CA ALA A 310 7.30 -2.07 -13.63
C ALA A 310 8.37 -3.00 -14.22
N ALA A 311 8.43 -4.25 -13.79
CA ALA A 311 9.37 -5.23 -14.30
C ALA A 311 9.17 -5.48 -15.81
N GLN A 312 7.92 -5.59 -16.27
CA GLN A 312 7.62 -5.73 -17.70
C GLN A 312 8.04 -4.49 -18.50
N ALA A 313 7.76 -3.29 -18.00
CA ALA A 313 8.19 -2.06 -18.67
C ALA A 313 9.70 -1.92 -18.75
N ILE A 314 10.43 -2.37 -17.72
CA ILE A 314 11.89 -2.40 -17.71
C ILE A 314 12.41 -3.42 -18.72
N GLN A 315 11.92 -4.66 -18.70
CA GLN A 315 12.30 -5.68 -19.66
C GLN A 315 12.10 -5.20 -21.11
N ASP A 316 10.93 -4.62 -21.40
CA ASP A 316 10.62 -4.05 -22.71
C ASP A 316 11.59 -2.94 -23.12
N ALA A 317 11.95 -2.05 -22.17
CA ALA A 317 12.85 -0.94 -22.42
C ALA A 317 14.26 -1.42 -22.80
N PHE A 318 14.78 -2.42 -22.10
CA PHE A 318 16.11 -2.99 -22.42
C PHE A 318 16.09 -3.82 -23.70
N THR A 319 15.04 -4.60 -23.94
CA THR A 319 14.90 -5.42 -25.17
C THR A 319 14.77 -4.53 -26.42
N LYS A 320 13.96 -3.47 -26.35
CA LYS A 320 13.69 -2.56 -27.48
C LYS A 320 14.69 -1.40 -27.56
N LYS A 321 15.54 -1.22 -26.55
CA LYS A 321 16.41 -0.04 -26.37
C LYS A 321 15.64 1.29 -26.41
N ASP A 322 14.39 1.27 -25.96
CA ASP A 322 13.50 2.44 -25.84
C ASP A 322 13.19 2.72 -24.36
N PHE A 323 13.88 3.70 -23.81
CA PHE A 323 13.75 4.11 -22.42
C PHE A 323 12.69 5.22 -22.22
N SER A 324 11.82 5.47 -23.20
CA SER A 324 10.75 6.46 -23.07
C SER A 324 9.66 6.09 -22.07
N LEU A 325 9.47 4.80 -21.80
CA LEU A 325 8.48 4.21 -20.88
C LEU A 325 7.01 4.65 -21.17
N ARG A 326 6.71 5.09 -22.38
CA ARG A 326 5.41 5.66 -22.78
C ARG A 326 4.23 4.72 -22.60
N GLY A 327 4.46 3.42 -22.65
CA GLY A 327 3.42 2.38 -22.49
C GLY A 327 3.01 2.12 -21.04
N TYR A 328 3.84 2.48 -20.05
CA TYR A 328 3.71 2.08 -18.66
C TYR A 328 2.38 2.54 -18.02
N LYS A 329 2.03 3.82 -18.14
CA LYS A 329 0.75 4.35 -17.65
C LYS A 329 -0.44 3.62 -18.26
N ARG A 330 -0.41 3.38 -19.58
CA ARG A 330 -1.49 2.68 -20.29
C ARG A 330 -1.66 1.24 -19.78
N SER A 331 -0.56 0.51 -19.59
CA SER A 331 -0.62 -0.87 -19.10
C SER A 331 -1.29 -0.98 -17.73
N ILE A 332 -0.98 -0.06 -16.80
CA ILE A 332 -1.63 0.00 -15.50
C ILE A 332 -3.13 0.33 -15.63
N LEU A 333 -3.48 1.39 -16.39
CA LEU A 333 -4.85 1.88 -16.47
C LEU A 333 -5.80 0.88 -17.17
N GLN A 334 -5.30 0.06 -18.07
CA GLN A 334 -6.07 -0.98 -18.77
C GLN A 334 -6.22 -2.27 -17.96
N ALA A 335 -5.29 -2.53 -17.04
CA ALA A 335 -5.32 -3.70 -16.16
C ALA A 335 -6.39 -3.62 -15.08
N GLU A 336 -6.73 -4.76 -14.49
CA GLU A 336 -7.71 -4.85 -13.40
C GLU A 336 -7.29 -4.05 -12.16
N LEU A 337 -5.99 -3.96 -11.88
CA LEU A 337 -5.43 -3.10 -10.84
C LEU A 337 -5.84 -1.62 -11.04
N GLY A 338 -5.60 -1.07 -12.22
CA GLY A 338 -5.93 0.33 -12.52
C GLY A 338 -7.44 0.58 -12.60
N LYS A 339 -8.23 -0.40 -13.05
CA LYS A 339 -9.70 -0.33 -13.01
C LYS A 339 -10.19 -0.28 -11.57
N ALA A 340 -9.70 -1.18 -10.70
CA ALA A 340 -10.05 -1.21 -9.29
C ALA A 340 -9.70 0.11 -8.58
N LEU A 341 -8.51 0.66 -8.81
CA LEU A 341 -8.09 1.94 -8.22
C LEU A 341 -8.99 3.11 -8.68
N ARG A 342 -9.38 3.16 -9.95
CA ARG A 342 -10.33 4.18 -10.44
C ARG A 342 -11.69 4.06 -9.76
N TRP A 343 -12.22 2.84 -9.62
CA TRP A 343 -13.49 2.61 -8.93
C TRP A 343 -13.40 2.99 -7.45
N ARG A 344 -12.34 2.62 -6.75
CA ARG A 344 -12.10 2.99 -5.35
C ARG A 344 -12.03 4.51 -5.17
N THR A 345 -11.32 5.23 -6.05
CA THR A 345 -11.23 6.70 -6.00
C THR A 345 -12.59 7.35 -6.28
N TRP A 346 -13.33 6.87 -7.28
CA TRP A 346 -14.67 7.38 -7.59
C TRP A 346 -15.62 7.14 -6.43
N PHE A 347 -15.62 5.93 -5.88
CA PHE A 347 -16.50 5.55 -4.78
C PHE A 347 -16.16 6.32 -3.50
N ALA A 348 -14.88 6.53 -3.19
CA ALA A 348 -14.46 7.36 -2.07
C ALA A 348 -15.03 8.79 -2.18
N LYS A 349 -14.91 9.41 -3.36
CA LYS A 349 -15.48 10.74 -3.63
C LYS A 349 -17.01 10.78 -3.48
N PHE A 350 -17.69 9.74 -3.88
CA PHE A 350 -19.15 9.62 -3.74
C PHE A 350 -19.54 9.37 -2.28
N PHE A 351 -18.98 8.33 -1.66
CA PHE A 351 -19.39 7.83 -0.36
C PHE A 351 -19.09 8.82 0.78
N TYR A 352 -17.90 9.40 0.81
CA TYR A 352 -17.52 10.35 1.86
C TYR A 352 -18.23 11.71 1.77
N ARG A 353 -18.93 11.99 0.67
CA ARG A 353 -19.80 13.16 0.56
C ARG A 353 -21.12 12.99 1.35
N LEU A 354 -21.50 11.76 1.64
CA LEU A 354 -22.77 11.42 2.28
C LEU A 354 -22.61 11.41 3.81
N ARG A 355 -22.55 12.60 4.43
CA ARG A 355 -22.23 12.82 5.85
C ARG A 355 -23.39 12.57 6.83
N SER A 356 -24.60 12.23 6.36
CA SER A 356 -25.75 12.00 7.26
C SER A 356 -25.54 10.76 8.12
N ALA A 357 -25.53 10.89 9.45
CA ALA A 357 -25.42 9.77 10.37
C ALA A 357 -26.53 8.73 10.17
N ARG A 358 -27.78 9.18 9.88
CA ARG A 358 -28.91 8.28 9.59
C ARG A 358 -28.66 7.47 8.31
N PHE A 359 -28.09 8.10 7.28
CA PHE A 359 -27.75 7.44 6.04
C PHE A 359 -26.61 6.43 6.25
N GLN A 360 -25.55 6.81 6.95
CA GLN A 360 -24.45 5.90 7.26
C GLN A 360 -24.93 4.68 8.07
N ALA A 361 -25.72 4.89 9.11
CA ALA A 361 -26.32 3.80 9.88
C ALA A 361 -27.19 2.87 9.01
N PHE A 362 -27.99 3.43 8.11
CA PHE A 362 -28.80 2.63 7.16
C PHE A 362 -27.92 1.78 6.23
N VAL A 363 -26.91 2.38 5.63
CA VAL A 363 -25.97 1.70 4.71
C VAL A 363 -25.33 0.51 5.40
N TRP A 364 -24.67 0.72 6.53
CA TRP A 364 -23.89 -0.33 7.19
C TRP A 364 -24.76 -1.39 7.88
N ARG A 365 -25.92 -1.00 8.43
CA ARG A 365 -26.79 -1.91 9.18
C ARG A 365 -27.83 -2.64 8.32
N LYS A 366 -28.21 -2.12 7.16
CA LYS A 366 -29.32 -2.67 6.34
C LYS A 366 -28.91 -3.09 4.94
N MET A 367 -27.83 -2.52 4.37
CA MET A 367 -27.38 -2.82 3.01
C MET A 367 -26.15 -3.73 2.96
N GLY A 368 -25.83 -4.44 4.03
CA GLY A 368 -24.59 -5.24 4.15
C GLY A 368 -24.39 -6.22 2.98
N TRP A 369 -25.42 -6.95 2.55
CA TRP A 369 -25.34 -7.88 1.42
C TRP A 369 -24.95 -7.20 0.10
N PHE A 370 -25.47 -5.99 -0.14
CA PHE A 370 -25.16 -5.21 -1.33
C PHE A 370 -23.72 -4.68 -1.28
N ILE A 371 -23.30 -4.21 -0.11
CA ILE A 371 -21.93 -3.71 0.12
C ILE A 371 -20.94 -4.85 -0.06
N GLU A 372 -21.19 -6.03 0.52
CA GLU A 372 -20.33 -7.19 0.35
C GLU A 372 -20.18 -7.57 -1.12
N TRP A 373 -21.28 -7.63 -1.85
CA TRP A 373 -21.28 -7.87 -3.29
C TRP A 373 -20.46 -6.81 -4.04
N ALA A 374 -20.68 -5.52 -3.77
CA ALA A 374 -19.96 -4.43 -4.43
C ALA A 374 -18.45 -4.44 -4.11
N VAL A 375 -18.09 -4.71 -2.85
CA VAL A 375 -16.69 -4.81 -2.42
C VAL A 375 -15.99 -5.94 -3.18
N ARG A 376 -16.61 -7.12 -3.27
CA ARG A 376 -16.03 -8.26 -4.01
C ARG A 376 -15.97 -8.00 -5.52
N ALA A 377 -17.02 -7.40 -6.10
CA ALA A 377 -17.09 -7.18 -7.54
C ALA A 377 -16.11 -6.10 -8.05
N PHE A 378 -15.88 -5.05 -7.29
CA PHE A 378 -15.19 -3.84 -7.78
C PHE A 378 -13.91 -3.52 -7.03
N PHE A 379 -13.78 -3.87 -5.74
CA PHE A 379 -12.70 -3.36 -4.91
C PHE A 379 -11.63 -4.37 -4.57
N ILE A 380 -11.98 -5.61 -4.28
CA ILE A 380 -11.04 -6.70 -3.99
C ILE A 380 -11.04 -7.74 -5.11
N GLU A 381 -10.08 -8.69 -5.06
CA GLU A 381 -9.97 -9.78 -6.04
C GLU A 381 -9.66 -9.33 -7.48
N TRP A 382 -8.99 -8.18 -7.62
CA TRP A 382 -8.53 -7.70 -8.93
C TRP A 382 -7.52 -8.68 -9.57
N THR A 383 -6.72 -9.39 -8.78
CA THR A 383 -5.79 -10.43 -9.25
C THR A 383 -6.53 -11.60 -9.91
N ARG A 384 -7.60 -12.09 -9.30
CA ARG A 384 -8.43 -13.16 -9.86
C ARG A 384 -9.10 -12.76 -11.17
N ARG A 385 -9.57 -11.49 -11.25
CA ARG A 385 -10.15 -10.97 -12.51
C ARG A 385 -9.09 -10.89 -13.60
N GLN A 386 -7.88 -10.48 -13.26
CA GLN A 386 -6.75 -10.40 -14.19
C GLN A 386 -6.35 -11.78 -14.72
N GLU A 387 -6.34 -12.82 -13.88
CA GLU A 387 -6.08 -14.19 -14.30
C GLU A 387 -7.17 -14.75 -15.24
N LYS A 388 -8.45 -14.46 -14.96
CA LYS A 388 -9.56 -14.86 -15.83
C LYS A 388 -9.44 -14.25 -17.22
N HIS A 389 -9.08 -12.97 -17.34
CA HIS A 389 -8.85 -12.33 -18.64
C HIS A 389 -7.69 -12.97 -19.39
N LYS A 390 -6.55 -13.22 -18.74
CA LYS A 390 -5.41 -13.91 -19.38
C LYS A 390 -5.77 -15.27 -19.95
N ARG A 391 -6.63 -16.06 -19.25
CA ARG A 391 -7.09 -17.37 -19.73
C ARG A 391 -8.13 -17.27 -20.85
N ALA A 392 -8.83 -16.17 -21.00
CA ALA A 392 -9.79 -15.95 -22.08
C ALA A 392 -9.13 -15.48 -23.37
N ASP A 393 -7.92 -14.91 -23.28
CA ASP A 393 -7.14 -14.41 -24.42
C ASP A 393 -6.15 -15.47 -24.96
N THR A 394 -6.00 -16.63 -24.30
CA THR A 394 -5.24 -17.82 -24.73
C THR A 394 -6.15 -18.91 -25.25
#